data_79321770de9325a85af143a47c638121
#
_entry.id   79321770de9325a85af143a47c638121
#
_cell.length_a   1.000
_cell.length_b   1.000
_cell.length_c   1.000
_cell.angle_alpha   90.00
_cell.angle_beta   90.00
_cell.angle_gamma   90.00
#
_symmetry.space_group_name_H-M   'P 1'
#
loop_
_entity.id
_entity.type
_entity.pdbx_description
1 polymer ?
#
loop_
_entity_poly.entity_id
_entity_poly.type
_entity_poly.pdbx_seq_one_letter_code
_entity_poly.pdbx_strand_id
1 'polypeptide(L)'
;STSESRILISGPTGSGKELVARKIHKNSSRSKEPFVILNAALLKENTYEKELFGEEFDDGNISFGALERSNKGTLLIDEVSEIPFETQANVLRVLIDQKFKRINGSRDINVNIRLISSTSKNLGYLVKENKFREDLYHRLNVMPVELSPLSLRTEDIPLLIDYFKIKLSEINGVQTPDIDIKNDSLYTYNWPGNVRELRNLVERITILSSNESKKNINKIIDDFLNQTSRVENSQNILEQSFQSPLKEAREYFEREYLVNQLKKHHGNISKTADFIGMERSALHRKLKFLGIKETN
;
A
#
# COMPACT_ATOMS: atom_id res chain seq x y z
N SER A 1 -23.87 -10.44 6.00
CA SER A 1 -24.09 -9.38 5.01
C SER A 1 -25.04 -9.86 3.91
N THR A 2 -26.34 -9.82 4.21
CA THR A 2 -27.42 -10.18 3.27
C THR A 2 -27.74 -9.05 2.27
N SER A 3 -27.14 -7.87 2.45
CA SER A 3 -27.36 -6.69 1.60
C SER A 3 -26.58 -6.79 0.28
N GLU A 4 -27.27 -6.51 -0.84
CA GLU A 4 -26.68 -6.34 -2.19
C GLU A 4 -26.06 -4.94 -2.39
N SER A 5 -26.00 -4.12 -1.34
CA SER A 5 -25.48 -2.76 -1.39
C SER A 5 -24.03 -2.72 -1.85
N ARG A 6 -23.69 -1.66 -2.58
CA ARG A 6 -22.30 -1.35 -2.95
C ARG A 6 -21.51 -0.96 -1.73
N ILE A 7 -20.26 -1.37 -1.68
CA ILE A 7 -19.38 -1.13 -0.54
C ILE A 7 -18.12 -0.45 -1.05
N LEU A 8 -17.75 0.64 -0.39
CA LEU A 8 -16.48 1.32 -0.60
C LEU A 8 -15.57 1.09 0.61
N ILE A 9 -14.44 0.40 0.38
CA ILE A 9 -13.45 0.12 1.42
C ILE A 9 -12.30 1.11 1.26
N SER A 10 -12.15 2.01 2.21
CA SER A 10 -11.04 2.97 2.27
C SER A 10 -10.01 2.57 3.31
N GLY A 11 -8.77 2.96 3.11
CA GLY A 11 -7.69 2.72 4.07
C GLY A 11 -6.32 2.64 3.39
N PRO A 12 -5.23 2.78 4.15
CA PRO A 12 -3.88 2.85 3.61
C PRO A 12 -3.50 1.57 2.85
N THR A 13 -2.51 1.70 1.98
CA THR A 13 -1.96 0.56 1.25
C THR A 13 -1.46 -0.51 2.22
N GLY A 14 -1.75 -1.77 1.92
CA GLY A 14 -1.34 -2.90 2.78
C GLY A 14 -2.21 -3.13 4.03
N SER A 15 -3.28 -2.34 4.26
CA SER A 15 -4.16 -2.47 5.43
C SER A 15 -5.07 -3.72 5.42
N GLY A 16 -5.19 -4.41 4.28
CA GLY A 16 -6.01 -5.62 4.13
C GLY A 16 -7.35 -5.41 3.44
N LYS A 17 -7.54 -4.33 2.66
CA LYS A 17 -8.79 -4.02 1.92
C LYS A 17 -9.32 -5.20 1.10
N GLU A 18 -8.45 -5.87 0.35
CA GLU A 18 -8.83 -7.06 -0.44
C GLU A 18 -9.33 -8.22 0.43
N LEU A 19 -8.68 -8.47 1.58
CA LEU A 19 -9.09 -9.54 2.50
C LEU A 19 -10.50 -9.27 3.05
N VAL A 20 -10.79 -8.02 3.39
CA VAL A 20 -12.13 -7.60 3.84
C VAL A 20 -13.16 -7.80 2.73
N ALA A 21 -12.86 -7.42 1.48
CA ALA A 21 -13.74 -7.65 0.33
C ALA A 21 -14.03 -9.14 0.12
N ARG A 22 -13.02 -10.00 0.18
CA ARG A 22 -13.17 -11.46 0.11
C ARG A 22 -14.03 -12.01 1.24
N LYS A 23 -13.87 -11.51 2.46
CA LYS A 23 -14.68 -11.91 3.62
C LYS A 23 -16.14 -11.48 3.47
N ILE A 24 -16.38 -10.28 2.93
CA ILE A 24 -17.73 -9.78 2.64
C ILE A 24 -18.40 -10.67 1.59
N HIS A 25 -17.70 -11.01 0.49
CA HIS A 25 -18.23 -11.93 -0.52
C HIS A 25 -18.53 -13.31 0.06
N LYS A 26 -17.59 -13.92 0.78
CA LYS A 26 -17.74 -15.24 1.38
C LYS A 26 -18.95 -15.34 2.33
N ASN A 27 -19.30 -14.23 3.00
CA ASN A 27 -20.44 -14.16 3.93
C ASN A 27 -21.71 -13.58 3.29
N SER A 28 -21.79 -13.53 1.97
CA SER A 28 -22.94 -13.01 1.23
C SER A 28 -23.78 -14.11 0.60
N SER A 29 -24.95 -13.75 0.06
CA SER A 29 -25.81 -14.62 -0.75
C SER A 29 -25.10 -15.16 -1.99
N ARG A 30 -24.05 -14.44 -2.47
CA ARG A 30 -23.25 -14.78 -3.66
C ARG A 30 -21.96 -15.54 -3.34
N SER A 31 -21.84 -16.13 -2.16
CA SER A 31 -20.59 -16.78 -1.69
C SER A 31 -20.13 -17.97 -2.56
N LYS A 32 -21.02 -18.55 -3.35
CA LYS A 32 -20.74 -19.65 -4.29
C LYS A 32 -20.50 -19.17 -5.73
N GLU A 33 -20.78 -17.90 -6.00
CA GLU A 33 -20.65 -17.28 -7.31
C GLU A 33 -19.23 -16.71 -7.53
N PRO A 34 -18.86 -16.32 -8.76
CA PRO A 34 -17.53 -15.78 -9.04
C PRO A 34 -17.18 -14.55 -8.21
N PHE A 35 -15.93 -14.50 -7.72
CA PHE A 35 -15.32 -13.31 -7.14
C PHE A 35 -14.17 -12.87 -8.03
N VAL A 36 -14.37 -11.81 -8.79
CA VAL A 36 -13.39 -11.28 -9.73
C VAL A 36 -12.75 -10.03 -9.16
N ILE A 37 -11.44 -9.91 -9.29
CA ILE A 37 -10.68 -8.73 -8.87
C ILE A 37 -10.14 -8.04 -10.12
N LEU A 38 -10.40 -6.76 -10.22
CA LEU A 38 -9.77 -5.84 -11.16
C LEU A 38 -8.94 -4.84 -10.38
N ASN A 39 -7.61 -4.93 -10.47
CA ASN A 39 -6.73 -3.97 -9.82
C ASN A 39 -6.42 -2.83 -10.79
N ALA A 40 -7.03 -1.66 -10.54
CA ALA A 40 -6.91 -0.50 -11.41
C ALA A 40 -5.48 0.07 -11.45
N ALA A 41 -4.73 -0.04 -10.36
CA ALA A 41 -3.36 0.48 -10.27
C ALA A 41 -2.34 -0.32 -11.13
N LEU A 42 -2.66 -1.55 -11.53
CA LEU A 42 -1.78 -2.37 -12.34
C LEU A 42 -2.03 -2.24 -13.84
N LEU A 43 -3.11 -1.58 -14.24
CA LEU A 43 -3.52 -1.45 -15.63
C LEU A 43 -2.99 -0.15 -16.24
N LYS A 44 -2.57 -0.24 -17.50
CA LYS A 44 -2.27 0.94 -18.32
C LYS A 44 -3.58 1.55 -18.84
N GLU A 45 -3.62 2.86 -19.04
CA GLU A 45 -4.82 3.58 -19.52
C GLU A 45 -5.47 2.93 -20.75
N ASN A 46 -4.68 2.55 -21.72
CA ASN A 46 -5.15 1.93 -22.97
C ASN A 46 -5.61 0.47 -22.83
N THR A 47 -5.35 -0.19 -21.72
CA THR A 47 -5.76 -1.58 -21.48
C THR A 47 -6.91 -1.69 -20.47
N TYR A 48 -7.20 -0.60 -19.73
CA TYR A 48 -8.19 -0.62 -18.68
C TYR A 48 -9.59 -1.01 -19.18
N GLU A 49 -10.02 -0.38 -20.27
CA GLU A 49 -11.34 -0.67 -20.84
C GLU A 49 -11.44 -2.10 -21.39
N LYS A 50 -10.38 -2.62 -22.00
CA LYS A 50 -10.32 -4.00 -22.49
C LYS A 50 -10.44 -5.01 -21.36
N GLU A 51 -9.74 -4.78 -20.26
CA GLU A 51 -9.81 -5.67 -19.09
C GLU A 51 -11.16 -5.59 -18.38
N LEU A 52 -11.81 -4.45 -18.37
CA LEU A 52 -13.10 -4.25 -17.72
C LEU A 52 -14.26 -4.75 -18.58
N PHE A 53 -14.35 -4.29 -19.85
CA PHE A 53 -15.49 -4.54 -20.74
C PHE A 53 -15.28 -5.76 -21.65
N GLY A 54 -14.03 -6.16 -21.91
CA GLY A 54 -13.70 -7.16 -22.92
C GLY A 54 -13.65 -6.57 -24.32
N GLU A 55 -13.27 -7.38 -25.29
CA GLU A 55 -13.06 -6.97 -26.67
C GLU A 55 -13.59 -8.04 -27.64
N GLU A 56 -14.18 -7.60 -28.75
CA GLU A 56 -14.53 -8.44 -29.90
C GLU A 56 -13.50 -8.20 -31.00
N PHE A 57 -12.90 -9.27 -31.53
CA PHE A 57 -11.89 -9.19 -32.59
C PHE A 57 -12.54 -9.43 -33.95
N ASP A 58 -11.94 -8.91 -35.02
CA ASP A 58 -12.43 -9.01 -36.41
C ASP A 58 -12.54 -10.46 -36.89
N ASP A 59 -11.77 -11.38 -36.29
CA ASP A 59 -11.79 -12.82 -36.56
C ASP A 59 -12.93 -13.56 -35.85
N GLY A 60 -13.78 -12.85 -35.11
CA GLY A 60 -14.90 -13.41 -34.34
C GLY A 60 -14.52 -13.93 -32.96
N ASN A 61 -13.24 -13.87 -32.57
CA ASN A 61 -12.82 -14.20 -31.23
C ASN A 61 -13.30 -13.15 -30.23
N ILE A 62 -13.51 -13.60 -28.98
CA ILE A 62 -14.01 -12.73 -27.89
C ILE A 62 -13.08 -12.86 -26.70
N SER A 63 -12.64 -11.74 -26.15
CA SER A 63 -12.00 -11.63 -24.85
C SER A 63 -13.01 -11.14 -23.83
N PHE A 64 -13.31 -11.97 -22.82
CA PHE A 64 -14.26 -11.62 -21.76
C PHE A 64 -13.64 -10.67 -20.75
N GLY A 65 -14.27 -9.53 -20.51
CA GLY A 65 -13.87 -8.56 -19.49
C GLY A 65 -14.25 -8.98 -18.07
N ALA A 66 -13.76 -8.22 -17.09
CA ALA A 66 -14.04 -8.47 -15.68
C ALA A 66 -15.54 -8.40 -15.34
N LEU A 67 -16.31 -7.55 -16.01
CA LEU A 67 -17.76 -7.43 -15.85
C LEU A 67 -18.48 -8.74 -16.23
N GLU A 68 -18.13 -9.35 -17.36
CA GLU A 68 -18.75 -10.63 -17.75
C GLU A 68 -18.31 -11.78 -16.86
N ARG A 69 -17.01 -11.84 -16.54
CA ARG A 69 -16.45 -12.88 -15.64
C ARG A 69 -17.06 -12.84 -14.24
N SER A 70 -17.52 -11.67 -13.79
CA SER A 70 -18.15 -11.47 -12.48
C SER A 70 -19.70 -11.58 -12.50
N ASN A 71 -20.30 -11.92 -13.65
CA ASN A 71 -21.74 -12.01 -13.78
C ASN A 71 -22.35 -12.98 -12.75
N LYS A 72 -23.45 -12.57 -12.10
CA LYS A 72 -24.11 -13.19 -10.94
C LYS A 72 -23.27 -13.18 -9.65
N GLY A 73 -21.98 -12.83 -9.74
CA GLY A 73 -21.03 -12.81 -8.63
C GLY A 73 -20.74 -11.42 -8.07
N THR A 74 -19.49 -11.23 -7.65
CA THR A 74 -18.99 -9.99 -7.07
C THR A 74 -17.76 -9.55 -7.85
N LEU A 75 -17.74 -8.26 -8.25
CA LEU A 75 -16.58 -7.58 -8.79
C LEU A 75 -15.95 -6.72 -7.71
N LEU A 76 -14.68 -6.94 -7.41
CA LEU A 76 -13.86 -6.00 -6.64
C LEU A 76 -13.05 -5.15 -7.61
N ILE A 77 -13.27 -3.83 -7.60
CA ILE A 77 -12.37 -2.88 -8.23
C ILE A 77 -11.42 -2.36 -7.14
N ASP A 78 -10.20 -2.86 -7.16
CA ASP A 78 -9.16 -2.45 -6.21
C ASP A 78 -8.43 -1.20 -6.72
N GLU A 79 -8.20 -0.24 -5.82
CA GLU A 79 -7.67 1.10 -6.11
C GLU A 79 -8.50 1.85 -7.18
N VAL A 80 -9.81 1.99 -6.93
CA VAL A 80 -10.78 2.65 -7.84
C VAL A 80 -10.40 4.09 -8.19
N SER A 81 -9.58 4.74 -7.37
CA SER A 81 -8.99 6.06 -7.62
C SER A 81 -8.07 6.13 -8.84
N GLU A 82 -7.58 4.98 -9.30
CA GLU A 82 -6.67 4.89 -10.46
C GLU A 82 -7.41 4.70 -11.79
N ILE A 83 -8.75 4.63 -11.79
CA ILE A 83 -9.55 4.57 -13.01
C ILE A 83 -9.36 5.86 -13.81
N PRO A 84 -8.97 5.81 -15.10
CA PRO A 84 -8.88 6.97 -15.95
C PRO A 84 -10.19 7.76 -15.96
N PHE A 85 -10.11 9.10 -15.90
CA PHE A 85 -11.27 9.97 -15.76
C PHE A 85 -12.35 9.74 -16.84
N GLU A 86 -11.92 9.49 -18.07
CA GLU A 86 -12.80 9.20 -19.20
C GLU A 86 -13.57 7.89 -19.01
N THR A 87 -12.90 6.85 -18.52
CA THR A 87 -13.49 5.53 -18.26
C THR A 87 -14.47 5.54 -17.08
N GLN A 88 -14.34 6.48 -16.14
CA GLN A 88 -15.25 6.58 -14.99
C GLN A 88 -16.71 6.77 -15.41
N ALA A 89 -16.97 7.46 -16.53
CA ALA A 89 -18.33 7.62 -17.07
C ALA A 89 -18.93 6.29 -17.53
N ASN A 90 -18.12 5.45 -18.19
CA ASN A 90 -18.52 4.13 -18.65
C ASN A 90 -18.80 3.18 -17.47
N VAL A 91 -17.95 3.23 -16.43
CA VAL A 91 -18.17 2.48 -15.18
C VAL A 91 -19.50 2.89 -14.53
N LEU A 92 -19.76 4.18 -14.39
CA LEU A 92 -21.01 4.69 -13.84
C LEU A 92 -22.23 4.18 -14.60
N ARG A 93 -22.19 4.21 -15.94
CA ARG A 93 -23.26 3.72 -16.78
C ARG A 93 -23.60 2.25 -16.53
N VAL A 94 -22.57 1.40 -16.43
CA VAL A 94 -22.76 -0.02 -16.10
C VAL A 94 -23.39 -0.20 -14.71
N LEU A 95 -22.99 0.62 -13.74
CA LEU A 95 -23.57 0.57 -12.38
C LEU A 95 -25.03 0.97 -12.32
N ILE A 96 -25.51 1.77 -13.27
CA ILE A 96 -26.90 2.21 -13.37
C ILE A 96 -27.72 1.18 -14.16
N ASP A 97 -27.26 0.86 -15.37
CA ASP A 97 -28.01 0.12 -16.38
C ASP A 97 -27.86 -1.38 -16.29
N GLN A 98 -26.81 -1.87 -15.58
CA GLN A 98 -26.41 -3.29 -15.52
C GLN A 98 -26.24 -3.90 -16.94
N LYS A 99 -25.80 -3.07 -17.88
CA LYS A 99 -25.51 -3.46 -19.26
C LYS A 99 -24.36 -2.63 -19.84
N PHE A 100 -23.65 -3.21 -20.78
CA PHE A 100 -22.55 -2.58 -21.51
C PHE A 100 -22.35 -3.23 -22.86
N LYS A 101 -21.41 -2.66 -23.67
CA LYS A 101 -20.91 -3.28 -24.90
C LYS A 101 -19.42 -3.56 -24.74
N ARG A 102 -18.95 -4.64 -25.35
CA ARG A 102 -17.49 -4.88 -25.47
C ARG A 102 -16.88 -3.83 -26.38
N ILE A 103 -15.60 -3.64 -26.26
CA ILE A 103 -14.84 -2.83 -27.21
C ILE A 103 -14.96 -3.48 -28.59
N ASN A 104 -15.17 -2.68 -29.61
CA ASN A 104 -15.45 -3.09 -30.99
C ASN A 104 -16.75 -3.92 -31.15
N GLY A 105 -17.48 -4.20 -30.08
CA GLY A 105 -18.74 -4.93 -30.11
C GLY A 105 -19.95 -4.01 -30.30
N SER A 106 -20.99 -4.54 -30.99
CA SER A 106 -22.27 -3.82 -31.17
C SER A 106 -23.38 -4.29 -30.22
N ARG A 107 -23.25 -5.50 -29.68
CA ARG A 107 -24.28 -6.18 -28.85
C ARG A 107 -24.28 -5.66 -27.41
N ASP A 108 -25.47 -5.36 -26.89
CA ASP A 108 -25.66 -5.09 -25.45
C ASP A 108 -25.55 -6.39 -24.64
N ILE A 109 -24.73 -6.35 -23.59
CA ILE A 109 -24.49 -7.47 -22.67
C ILE A 109 -25.09 -7.08 -21.33
N ASN A 110 -26.04 -7.88 -20.84
CA ASN A 110 -26.64 -7.70 -19.53
C ASN A 110 -25.85 -8.46 -18.48
N VAL A 111 -25.59 -7.83 -17.35
CA VAL A 111 -24.88 -8.41 -16.21
C VAL A 111 -25.63 -8.14 -14.91
N ASN A 112 -25.51 -9.02 -13.96
CA ASN A 112 -25.98 -8.83 -12.61
C ASN A 112 -24.81 -8.99 -11.66
N ILE A 113 -24.17 -7.86 -11.31
CA ILE A 113 -22.98 -7.84 -10.47
C ILE A 113 -23.20 -7.11 -9.16
N ARG A 114 -22.61 -7.64 -8.09
CA ARG A 114 -22.40 -6.90 -6.86
C ARG A 114 -21.03 -6.22 -6.92
N LEU A 115 -20.98 -4.91 -6.75
CA LEU A 115 -19.73 -4.17 -6.76
C LEU A 115 -19.22 -3.92 -5.34
N ILE A 116 -17.93 -4.21 -5.12
CA ILE A 116 -17.12 -3.74 -4.00
C ILE A 116 -15.99 -2.91 -4.61
N SER A 117 -15.72 -1.76 -4.05
CA SER A 117 -14.61 -0.89 -4.48
C SER A 117 -13.65 -0.67 -3.32
N SER A 118 -12.36 -0.56 -3.60
CA SER A 118 -11.36 -0.19 -2.60
C SER A 118 -10.51 0.98 -3.07
N THR A 119 -9.99 1.75 -2.14
CA THR A 119 -9.11 2.89 -2.42
C THR A 119 -8.17 3.17 -1.27
N SER A 120 -6.95 3.59 -1.58
CA SER A 120 -5.99 4.14 -0.62
C SER A 120 -5.99 5.67 -0.60
N LYS A 121 -6.61 6.31 -1.61
CA LYS A 121 -6.70 7.76 -1.73
C LYS A 121 -8.04 8.29 -1.24
N ASN A 122 -8.06 9.55 -0.82
CA ASN A 122 -9.31 10.24 -0.46
C ASN A 122 -10.06 10.65 -1.73
N LEU A 123 -11.14 9.92 -2.07
CA LEU A 123 -11.93 10.20 -3.27
C LEU A 123 -12.61 11.58 -3.21
N GLY A 124 -13.03 12.04 -2.03
CA GLY A 124 -13.63 13.37 -1.88
C GLY A 124 -12.65 14.51 -2.20
N TYR A 125 -11.36 14.30 -1.92
CA TYR A 125 -10.33 15.23 -2.36
C TYR A 125 -10.12 15.19 -3.88
N LEU A 126 -10.09 13.98 -4.47
CA LEU A 126 -9.95 13.83 -5.93
C LEU A 126 -11.16 14.41 -6.70
N VAL A 127 -12.36 14.38 -6.13
CA VAL A 127 -13.54 15.06 -6.71
C VAL A 127 -13.31 16.57 -6.76
N LYS A 128 -12.81 17.19 -5.67
CA LYS A 128 -12.50 18.63 -5.64
C LYS A 128 -11.41 19.02 -6.65
N GLU A 129 -10.48 18.13 -6.93
CA GLU A 129 -9.43 18.33 -7.94
C GLU A 129 -9.86 17.99 -9.38
N ASN A 130 -11.14 17.63 -9.61
CA ASN A 130 -11.65 17.17 -10.92
C ASN A 130 -10.90 15.93 -11.48
N LYS A 131 -10.32 15.11 -10.60
CA LYS A 131 -9.65 13.84 -10.97
C LYS A 131 -10.56 12.62 -10.80
N PHE A 132 -11.67 12.80 -10.09
CA PHE A 132 -12.70 11.77 -9.90
C PHE A 132 -14.08 12.38 -10.04
N ARG A 133 -15.01 11.69 -10.71
CA ARG A 133 -16.36 12.18 -10.94
C ARG A 133 -17.19 12.11 -9.67
N GLU A 134 -17.91 13.18 -9.37
CA GLU A 134 -18.77 13.29 -8.20
C GLU A 134 -19.93 12.28 -8.24
N ASP A 135 -20.56 12.13 -9.42
CA ASP A 135 -21.64 11.19 -9.64
C ASP A 135 -21.23 9.72 -9.40
N LEU A 136 -20.04 9.34 -9.85
CA LEU A 136 -19.48 8.02 -9.57
C LEU A 136 -19.14 7.86 -8.08
N TYR A 137 -18.55 8.86 -7.44
CA TYR A 137 -18.26 8.84 -6.02
C TYR A 137 -19.50 8.54 -5.18
N HIS A 138 -20.59 9.28 -5.39
CA HIS A 138 -21.83 9.05 -4.67
C HIS A 138 -22.45 7.68 -4.97
N ARG A 139 -22.24 7.14 -6.16
CA ARG A 139 -22.72 5.82 -6.55
C ARG A 139 -21.92 4.69 -5.91
N LEU A 140 -20.63 4.87 -5.66
CA LEU A 140 -19.76 3.89 -4.98
C LEU A 140 -19.88 3.97 -3.45
N ASN A 141 -20.00 5.16 -2.89
CA ASN A 141 -19.98 5.44 -1.45
C ASN A 141 -21.36 5.25 -0.78
N VAL A 142 -22.00 4.10 -1.04
CA VAL A 142 -23.28 3.75 -0.40
C VAL A 142 -23.07 3.20 1.00
N MET A 143 -22.09 2.31 1.17
CA MET A 143 -21.73 1.72 2.45
C MET A 143 -20.21 1.84 2.64
N PRO A 144 -19.75 2.91 3.28
CA PRO A 144 -18.32 3.09 3.54
C PRO A 144 -17.83 2.14 4.64
N VAL A 145 -16.66 1.56 4.42
CA VAL A 145 -15.89 0.77 5.40
C VAL A 145 -14.49 1.32 5.44
N GLU A 146 -14.08 1.86 6.57
CA GLU A 146 -12.75 2.44 6.75
C GLU A 146 -11.83 1.49 7.53
N LEU A 147 -10.66 1.21 6.99
CA LEU A 147 -9.62 0.42 7.65
C LEU A 147 -8.54 1.36 8.18
N SER A 148 -8.36 1.34 9.49
CA SER A 148 -7.30 2.08 10.15
C SER A 148 -5.91 1.51 9.78
N PRO A 149 -4.86 2.34 9.78
CA PRO A 149 -3.48 1.85 9.66
C PRO A 149 -3.13 0.93 10.85
N LEU A 150 -2.16 0.03 10.65
CA LEU A 150 -1.75 -0.95 11.66
C LEU A 150 -1.23 -0.28 12.95
N SER A 151 -0.59 0.88 12.83
CA SER A 151 -0.12 1.68 13.96
C SER A 151 -1.23 2.16 14.91
N LEU A 152 -2.49 2.26 14.43
CA LEU A 152 -3.66 2.62 15.26
C LEU A 152 -4.45 1.40 15.78
N ARG A 153 -4.00 0.17 15.46
CA ARG A 153 -4.60 -1.10 15.92
C ARG A 153 -3.50 -2.11 16.24
N THR A 154 -2.56 -1.69 17.04
CA THR A 154 -1.39 -2.50 17.42
C THR A 154 -1.75 -3.77 18.17
N GLU A 155 -2.92 -3.83 18.79
CA GLU A 155 -3.50 -5.03 19.39
C GLU A 155 -3.75 -6.18 18.40
N ASP A 156 -3.85 -5.89 17.10
CA ASP A 156 -3.99 -6.91 16.06
C ASP A 156 -2.65 -7.60 15.73
N ILE A 157 -1.50 -6.98 16.06
CA ILE A 157 -0.16 -7.47 15.68
C ILE A 157 0.08 -8.92 16.14
N PRO A 158 -0.16 -9.31 17.41
CA PRO A 158 0.05 -10.69 17.82
C PRO A 158 -0.79 -11.70 17.04
N LEU A 159 -2.07 -11.39 16.82
CA LEU A 159 -2.99 -12.24 16.07
C LEU A 159 -2.59 -12.39 14.60
N LEU A 160 -2.11 -11.31 13.99
CA LEU A 160 -1.61 -11.31 12.62
C LEU A 160 -0.32 -12.11 12.48
N ILE A 161 0.61 -11.99 13.44
CA ILE A 161 1.83 -12.79 13.48
C ILE A 161 1.48 -14.29 13.54
N ASP A 162 0.61 -14.70 14.46
CA ASP A 162 0.19 -16.09 14.60
C ASP A 162 -0.51 -16.60 13.32
N TYR A 163 -1.38 -15.79 12.74
CA TYR A 163 -2.01 -16.12 11.45
C TYR A 163 -0.98 -16.32 10.32
N PHE A 164 0.02 -15.44 10.21
CA PHE A 164 1.04 -15.57 9.17
C PHE A 164 1.97 -16.75 9.42
N LYS A 165 2.32 -17.05 10.68
CA LYS A 165 3.09 -18.26 11.04
C LYS A 165 2.41 -19.52 10.52
N ILE A 166 1.11 -19.68 10.80
CA ILE A 166 0.32 -20.83 10.34
C ILE A 166 0.29 -20.88 8.80
N LYS A 167 -0.04 -19.75 8.16
CA LYS A 167 -0.13 -19.69 6.68
C LYS A 167 1.19 -19.98 5.97
N LEU A 168 2.30 -19.47 6.48
CA LEU A 168 3.62 -19.72 5.91
C LEU A 168 4.05 -21.17 6.11
N SER A 169 3.73 -21.80 7.25
CA SER A 169 4.02 -23.20 7.48
C SER A 169 3.21 -24.12 6.55
N GLU A 170 1.94 -23.79 6.29
CA GLU A 170 1.08 -24.53 5.33
C GLU A 170 1.62 -24.47 3.90
N ILE A 171 2.17 -23.30 3.48
CA ILE A 171 2.64 -23.08 2.11
C ILE A 171 4.06 -23.64 1.89
N ASN A 172 4.95 -23.40 2.83
CA ASN A 172 6.38 -23.67 2.66
C ASN A 172 6.85 -24.97 3.32
N GLY A 173 6.00 -25.61 4.13
CA GLY A 173 6.36 -26.82 4.90
C GLY A 173 7.42 -26.58 5.99
N VAL A 174 7.75 -25.30 6.26
CA VAL A 174 8.78 -24.88 7.24
C VAL A 174 8.08 -24.28 8.44
N GLN A 175 8.43 -24.74 9.64
CA GLN A 175 7.92 -24.12 10.86
C GLN A 175 8.55 -22.74 11.07
N THR A 176 7.70 -21.72 11.23
CA THR A 176 8.15 -20.40 11.63
C THR A 176 8.58 -20.45 13.10
N PRO A 177 9.75 -19.94 13.47
CA PRO A 177 10.19 -19.90 14.86
C PRO A 177 9.29 -19.04 15.73
N ASP A 178 9.43 -19.18 17.05
CA ASP A 178 8.67 -18.37 17.98
C ASP A 178 9.15 -16.91 17.98
N ILE A 179 8.27 -16.00 17.63
CA ILE A 179 8.53 -14.57 17.56
C ILE A 179 8.17 -13.96 18.92
N ASP A 180 9.10 -13.21 19.51
CA ASP A 180 8.85 -12.53 20.77
C ASP A 180 7.89 -11.35 20.58
N ILE A 181 6.61 -11.62 20.82
CA ILE A 181 5.54 -10.61 20.73
C ILE A 181 5.65 -9.52 21.82
N LYS A 182 6.57 -9.64 22.79
CA LYS A 182 6.83 -8.61 23.81
C LYS A 182 7.88 -7.60 23.37
N ASN A 183 8.42 -7.73 22.16
CA ASN A 183 9.37 -6.76 21.60
C ASN A 183 8.66 -5.42 21.36
N ASP A 184 8.99 -4.41 22.16
CA ASP A 184 8.39 -3.06 22.10
C ASP A 184 8.56 -2.40 20.73
N SER A 185 9.61 -2.74 19.98
CA SER A 185 9.83 -2.22 18.62
C SER A 185 8.66 -2.51 17.67
N LEU A 186 7.95 -3.64 17.86
CA LEU A 186 6.79 -4.01 17.03
C LEU A 186 5.60 -3.05 17.24
N TYR A 187 5.47 -2.45 18.43
CA TYR A 187 4.34 -1.60 18.82
C TYR A 187 4.64 -0.11 18.67
N THR A 188 5.92 0.27 18.67
CA THR A 188 6.35 1.66 18.49
C THR A 188 6.60 2.03 17.04
N TYR A 189 6.72 1.05 16.18
CA TYR A 189 6.94 1.26 14.75
C TYR A 189 5.66 1.65 14.01
N ASN A 190 5.76 2.56 13.04
CA ASN A 190 4.59 3.13 12.36
C ASN A 190 3.95 2.23 11.30
N TRP A 191 4.62 1.14 10.89
CA TRP A 191 4.11 0.19 9.89
C TRP A 191 3.62 0.86 8.60
N PRO A 192 4.44 1.59 7.85
CA PRO A 192 4.00 2.28 6.64
C PRO A 192 3.42 1.35 5.58
N GLY A 193 3.95 0.13 5.46
CA GLY A 193 3.40 -0.92 4.62
C GLY A 193 2.28 -1.74 5.29
N ASN A 194 1.88 -1.36 6.52
CA ASN A 194 0.79 -1.97 7.27
C ASN A 194 0.92 -3.51 7.40
N VAL A 195 -0.18 -4.22 7.24
CA VAL A 195 -0.24 -5.70 7.38
C VAL A 195 0.63 -6.41 6.33
N ARG A 196 0.83 -5.80 5.15
CA ARG A 196 1.73 -6.35 4.12
C ARG A 196 3.17 -6.35 4.60
N GLU A 197 3.60 -5.28 5.24
CA GLU A 197 4.96 -5.16 5.79
C GLU A 197 5.17 -6.12 6.97
N LEU A 198 4.20 -6.23 7.87
CA LEU A 198 4.24 -7.20 8.97
C LEU A 198 4.37 -8.64 8.44
N ARG A 199 3.61 -9.00 7.39
CA ARG A 199 3.75 -10.29 6.72
C ARG A 199 5.17 -10.52 6.19
N ASN A 200 5.75 -9.51 5.52
CA ASN A 200 7.11 -9.59 4.99
C ASN A 200 8.14 -9.80 6.10
N LEU A 201 7.95 -9.15 7.26
CA LEU A 201 8.80 -9.37 8.43
C LEU A 201 8.72 -10.83 8.91
N VAL A 202 7.50 -11.38 9.08
CA VAL A 202 7.31 -12.77 9.52
C VAL A 202 7.91 -13.76 8.50
N GLU A 203 7.75 -13.51 7.21
CA GLU A 203 8.34 -14.32 6.14
C GLU A 203 9.87 -14.27 6.18
N ARG A 204 10.44 -13.08 6.35
CA ARG A 204 11.90 -12.90 6.50
C ARG A 204 12.45 -13.64 7.71
N ILE A 205 11.77 -13.56 8.86
CA ILE A 205 12.14 -14.31 10.06
C ILE A 205 12.10 -15.82 9.76
N THR A 206 11.05 -16.32 9.11
CA THR A 206 10.91 -17.73 8.76
C THR A 206 12.09 -18.23 7.89
N ILE A 207 12.53 -17.42 6.93
CA ILE A 207 13.62 -17.78 6.01
C ILE A 207 14.98 -17.74 6.72
N LEU A 208 15.26 -16.71 7.53
CA LEU A 208 16.57 -16.46 8.10
C LEU A 208 16.85 -17.24 9.39
N SER A 209 15.81 -17.71 10.09
CA SER A 209 15.95 -18.24 11.45
C SER A 209 15.67 -19.73 11.59
N SER A 210 15.75 -20.49 10.51
CA SER A 210 15.49 -21.95 10.51
C SER A 210 16.29 -22.77 11.54
N ASN A 211 17.33 -22.19 12.19
CA ASN A 211 18.11 -22.81 13.28
C ASN A 211 18.62 -21.80 14.33
N GLU A 212 17.97 -20.64 14.50
CA GLU A 212 18.55 -19.55 15.28
C GLU A 212 17.91 -19.36 16.68
N SER A 213 18.69 -18.80 17.63
CA SER A 213 18.23 -18.49 18.98
C SER A 213 17.31 -17.26 19.00
N LYS A 214 16.43 -17.13 20.03
CA LYS A 214 15.52 -15.97 20.22
C LYS A 214 16.23 -14.60 20.17
N LYS A 215 17.50 -14.51 20.62
CA LYS A 215 18.30 -13.27 20.55
C LYS A 215 18.56 -12.82 19.10
N ASN A 216 18.77 -13.77 18.20
CA ASN A 216 19.03 -13.46 16.79
C ASN A 216 17.74 -13.03 16.10
N ILE A 217 16.58 -13.57 16.50
CA ILE A 217 15.26 -13.17 15.95
C ILE A 217 14.98 -11.70 16.28
N ASN A 218 15.17 -11.26 17.54
CA ASN A 218 14.98 -9.86 17.91
C ASN A 218 15.90 -8.93 17.14
N LYS A 219 17.14 -9.34 16.88
CA LYS A 219 18.06 -8.59 16.02
C LYS A 219 17.56 -8.49 14.58
N ILE A 220 17.00 -9.56 14.02
CA ILE A 220 16.39 -9.54 12.68
C ILE A 220 15.21 -8.56 12.63
N ILE A 221 14.37 -8.51 13.68
CA ILE A 221 13.28 -7.57 13.79
C ILE A 221 13.82 -6.14 13.80
N ASP A 222 14.73 -5.83 14.70
CA ASP A 222 15.29 -4.48 14.84
C ASP A 222 16.02 -4.01 13.57
N ASP A 223 16.78 -4.90 12.92
CA ASP A 223 17.44 -4.60 11.66
C ASP A 223 16.44 -4.32 10.53
N PHE A 224 15.35 -5.08 10.45
CA PHE A 224 14.29 -4.86 9.46
C PHE A 224 13.59 -3.51 9.66
N LEU A 225 13.14 -3.21 10.87
CA LEU A 225 12.44 -1.98 11.20
C LEU A 225 13.33 -0.75 11.02
N ASN A 226 14.62 -0.85 11.39
CA ASN A 226 15.59 0.22 11.18
C ASN A 226 15.92 0.46 9.70
N GLN A 227 15.99 -0.59 8.86
CA GLN A 227 16.23 -0.43 7.42
C GLN A 227 15.08 0.30 6.74
N THR A 228 13.84 -0.08 7.04
CA THR A 228 12.63 0.54 6.46
C THR A 228 12.51 2.00 6.89
N SER A 229 12.74 2.31 8.17
CA SER A 229 12.74 3.69 8.67
C SER A 229 13.79 4.59 8.00
N ARG A 230 14.94 4.03 7.60
CA ARG A 230 15.98 4.79 6.87
C ARG A 230 15.56 5.12 5.44
N VAL A 231 14.91 4.21 4.76
CA VAL A 231 14.40 4.44 3.39
C VAL A 231 13.32 5.50 3.39
N GLU A 232 12.39 5.45 4.35
CA GLU A 232 11.32 6.46 4.48
C GLU A 232 11.86 7.84 4.84
N ASN A 233 12.77 7.91 5.82
CA ASN A 233 13.38 9.19 6.17
C ASN A 233 14.12 9.80 4.97
N SER A 234 14.78 8.99 4.15
CA SER A 234 15.45 9.47 2.94
C SER A 234 14.47 9.98 1.88
N GLN A 235 13.33 9.33 1.70
CA GLN A 235 12.28 9.77 0.76
C GLN A 235 11.57 11.03 1.26
N ASN A 236 11.19 11.08 2.54
CA ASN A 236 10.59 12.26 3.16
C ASN A 236 11.52 13.49 3.13
N ILE A 237 12.83 13.29 3.31
CA ILE A 237 13.85 14.32 3.21
C ILE A 237 13.88 14.91 1.79
N LEU A 238 13.85 14.06 0.77
CA LEU A 238 13.85 14.50 -0.62
C LEU A 238 12.56 15.24 -0.97
N GLU A 239 11.39 14.70 -0.62
CA GLU A 239 10.11 15.33 -0.91
C GLU A 239 9.94 16.69 -0.23
N GLN A 240 10.30 16.80 1.06
CA GLN A 240 10.29 18.08 1.78
C GLN A 240 11.29 19.09 1.20
N SER A 241 12.46 18.61 0.75
CA SER A 241 13.46 19.46 0.11
C SER A 241 12.96 20.05 -1.21
N PHE A 242 12.17 19.33 -1.98
CA PHE A 242 11.60 19.84 -3.24
C PHE A 242 10.45 20.84 -3.05
N GLN A 243 9.82 20.85 -1.89
CA GLN A 243 8.75 21.81 -1.56
C GLN A 243 9.24 23.08 -0.83
N SER A 244 10.52 23.13 -0.44
CA SER A 244 11.12 24.24 0.31
C SER A 244 11.94 25.16 -0.60
N PRO A 245 12.13 26.45 -0.25
CA PRO A 245 13.07 27.33 -0.93
C PRO A 245 14.48 26.72 -0.94
N LEU A 246 15.22 26.92 -2.04
CA LEU A 246 16.54 26.30 -2.26
C LEU A 246 17.51 26.47 -1.07
N LYS A 247 17.47 27.61 -0.38
CA LYS A 247 18.32 27.89 0.78
C LYS A 247 18.01 26.95 1.93
N GLU A 248 16.73 26.76 2.25
CA GLU A 248 16.28 25.88 3.34
C GLU A 248 16.52 24.40 3.01
N ALA A 249 16.24 23.99 1.78
CA ALA A 249 16.52 22.64 1.29
C ALA A 249 18.00 22.29 1.39
N ARG A 250 18.87 23.23 1.06
CA ARG A 250 20.33 23.08 1.16
C ARG A 250 20.79 22.97 2.63
N GLU A 251 20.31 23.84 3.51
CA GLU A 251 20.64 23.82 4.95
C GLU A 251 20.19 22.50 5.60
N TYR A 252 19.01 22.02 5.22
CA TYR A 252 18.48 20.75 5.70
C TYR A 252 19.34 19.56 5.25
N PHE A 253 19.65 19.48 3.95
CA PHE A 253 20.53 18.43 3.41
C PHE A 253 21.91 18.44 4.06
N GLU A 254 22.53 19.62 4.18
CA GLU A 254 23.86 19.78 4.80
C GLU A 254 23.84 19.32 6.26
N ARG A 255 22.78 19.62 7.00
CA ARG A 255 22.60 19.18 8.38
C ARG A 255 22.52 17.65 8.47
N GLU A 256 21.66 17.03 7.72
CA GLU A 256 21.48 15.57 7.73
C GLU A 256 22.76 14.85 7.28
N TYR A 257 23.40 15.34 6.24
CA TYR A 257 24.66 14.80 5.75
C TYR A 257 25.75 14.84 6.84
N LEU A 258 25.93 15.97 7.50
CA LEU A 258 26.94 16.11 8.53
C LEU A 258 26.66 15.26 9.77
N VAL A 259 25.40 15.17 10.21
CA VAL A 259 25.00 14.30 11.32
C VAL A 259 25.31 12.83 11.00
N ASN A 260 25.00 12.38 9.78
CA ASN A 260 25.28 11.01 9.35
C ASN A 260 26.78 10.72 9.27
N GLN A 261 27.59 11.65 8.74
CA GLN A 261 29.04 11.46 8.68
C GLN A 261 29.68 11.47 10.07
N LEU A 262 29.23 12.33 10.99
CA LEU A 262 29.69 12.33 12.39
C LEU A 262 29.37 10.99 13.07
N LYS A 263 28.17 10.44 12.89
CA LYS A 263 27.79 9.12 13.43
C LYS A 263 28.70 8.01 12.87
N LYS A 264 28.98 8.00 11.56
CA LYS A 264 29.88 7.01 10.92
C LYS A 264 31.29 7.03 11.47
N HIS A 265 31.78 8.21 11.82
CA HIS A 265 33.12 8.40 12.36
C HIS A 265 33.13 8.50 13.90
N HIS A 266 32.09 8.00 14.58
CA HIS A 266 31.98 7.95 16.05
C HIS A 266 32.23 9.31 16.73
N GLY A 267 31.73 10.39 16.13
CA GLY A 267 31.90 11.75 16.65
C GLY A 267 33.29 12.39 16.39
N ASN A 268 34.19 11.69 15.71
CA ASN A 268 35.55 12.21 15.47
C ASN A 268 35.54 13.27 14.36
N ILE A 269 35.62 14.55 14.78
CA ILE A 269 35.55 15.73 13.89
C ILE A 269 36.70 15.75 12.87
N SER A 270 37.92 15.35 13.27
CA SER A 270 39.07 15.35 12.36
C SER A 270 38.88 14.33 11.23
N LYS A 271 38.53 13.07 11.56
CA LYS A 271 38.25 12.05 10.55
C LYS A 271 37.05 12.40 9.66
N THR A 272 36.03 13.04 10.25
CA THR A 272 34.88 13.50 9.48
C THR A 272 35.27 14.62 8.53
N ALA A 273 36.09 15.61 8.98
CA ALA A 273 36.56 16.71 8.15
C ALA A 273 37.38 16.21 6.96
N ASP A 274 38.32 15.31 7.22
CA ASP A 274 39.14 14.68 6.17
C ASP A 274 38.27 13.92 5.13
N PHE A 275 37.25 13.18 5.59
CA PHE A 275 36.36 12.43 4.70
C PHE A 275 35.53 13.33 3.80
N ILE A 276 34.98 14.44 4.35
CA ILE A 276 34.12 15.35 3.61
C ILE A 276 34.90 16.41 2.81
N GLY A 277 36.23 16.43 2.90
CA GLY A 277 37.09 17.36 2.19
C GLY A 277 37.03 18.83 2.73
N MET A 278 36.80 18.99 4.04
CA MET A 278 36.75 20.28 4.69
C MET A 278 37.86 20.46 5.72
N GLU A 279 38.33 21.66 5.92
CA GLU A 279 39.17 21.95 7.08
C GLU A 279 38.41 21.74 8.40
N ARG A 280 39.07 21.16 9.41
CA ARG A 280 38.51 20.94 10.73
C ARG A 280 37.84 22.18 11.34
N SER A 281 38.50 23.34 11.21
CA SER A 281 38.00 24.63 11.69
C SER A 281 36.73 25.09 10.97
N ALA A 282 36.62 24.79 9.66
CA ALA A 282 35.45 25.12 8.84
C ALA A 282 34.28 24.19 9.19
N LEU A 283 34.54 22.90 9.39
CA LEU A 283 33.53 21.94 9.83
C LEU A 283 32.97 22.35 11.19
N HIS A 284 33.82 22.68 12.16
CA HIS A 284 33.37 23.09 13.50
C HIS A 284 32.45 24.33 13.46
N ARG A 285 32.80 25.33 12.67
CA ARG A 285 31.93 26.51 12.45
C ARG A 285 30.61 26.14 11.81
N LYS A 286 30.61 25.19 10.85
CA LYS A 286 29.41 24.75 10.14
C LYS A 286 28.49 23.95 11.05
N LEU A 287 29.04 23.08 11.89
CA LEU A 287 28.26 22.32 12.89
C LEU A 287 27.58 23.28 13.89
N LYS A 288 28.30 24.26 14.37
CA LYS A 288 27.76 25.29 15.27
C LYS A 288 26.64 26.11 14.60
N PHE A 289 26.85 26.52 13.33
CA PHE A 289 25.85 27.25 12.56
C PHE A 289 24.55 26.45 12.36
N LEU A 290 24.66 25.15 12.07
CA LEU A 290 23.51 24.25 11.86
C LEU A 290 22.93 23.72 13.17
N GLY A 291 23.43 24.15 14.35
CA GLY A 291 22.90 23.73 15.65
C GLY A 291 23.12 22.23 15.97
N ILE A 292 24.14 21.62 15.38
CA ILE A 292 24.48 20.20 15.62
C ILE A 292 25.37 20.13 16.85
N LYS A 293 24.89 19.44 17.91
CA LYS A 293 25.68 19.20 19.12
C LYS A 293 26.75 18.16 18.84
N GLU A 294 27.96 18.47 19.24
CA GLU A 294 29.06 17.51 19.27
C GLU A 294 28.77 16.49 20.38
N THR A 295 28.45 15.26 19.99
CA THR A 295 28.39 14.17 20.96
C THR A 295 29.81 13.69 21.22
N ASN A 296 30.28 13.90 22.45
CA ASN A 296 31.54 13.34 22.95
C ASN A 296 31.49 11.82 22.94
#